data_e4c7384752b8b45981c220e29c51e271
#
_entry.id   e4c7384752b8b45981c220e29c51e271
#
_cell.length_a   1.000
_cell.length_b   1.000
_cell.length_c   1.000
_cell.angle_alpha   90.00
_cell.angle_beta   90.00
_cell.angle_gamma   90.00
#
_symmetry.space_group_name_H-M   'P 1'
#
loop_
_entity.id
_entity.type
_entity.pdbx_description
1 polymer ?
#
loop_
_entity_poly.entity_id
_entity_poly.type
_entity_poly.pdbx_seq_one_letter_code
_entity_poly.pdbx_strand_id
1 'polypeptide(L)'
;MYHAAAGGATIVLAVLRFWILILVASAAPGQALYELSGRISPEGLASVTLFGATKPFSTSTLTDASGRFSFKKLEAATYTVAVFQPGRGEARQTIEVGPSLADAHHRIQLTITLRDADFDPASDRRRHSVTARELAIPESALRDYMDAQHDLEKHDVDAAEKHLEHAVQLAPQFAGAWNTLGTIAYQTRHFPLAELRFRQSLKQDPAAYEPLVNLGGVLVTLHKLDEALEVNVHATMTRPNDALANSQLGMTYFELGLFDSAVKYLERARQLDPAHFSHPQLYLAEIHLRRGEKAEAARVLEDFLQHHPDYPQAEIMRRNIVELRQ
;
A
#
# COMPACT_ATOMS: atom_id res chain seq x y z
N MET A 1 4.41 -28.85 -39.41
CA MET A 1 4.61 -27.40 -39.33
C MET A 1 3.80 -26.81 -38.17
N TYR A 2 4.23 -27.05 -36.92
CA TYR A 2 3.59 -26.43 -35.71
C TYR A 2 4.65 -26.35 -34.61
N HIS A 3 5.60 -25.41 -34.72
CA HIS A 3 6.62 -25.20 -33.68
C HIS A 3 7.19 -23.77 -33.65
N ALA A 4 6.38 -22.72 -33.89
CA ALA A 4 6.91 -21.36 -33.83
C ALA A 4 6.10 -20.39 -32.94
N ALA A 5 4.94 -20.80 -32.43
CA ALA A 5 4.09 -19.87 -31.65
C ALA A 5 4.25 -19.96 -30.11
N ALA A 6 4.90 -21.01 -29.61
CA ALA A 6 5.05 -21.20 -28.14
C ALA A 6 6.20 -20.40 -27.50
N GLY A 7 7.18 -19.95 -28.29
CA GLY A 7 8.38 -19.29 -27.77
C GLY A 7 8.12 -17.86 -27.26
N GLY A 8 7.28 -17.10 -27.94
CA GLY A 8 7.04 -15.71 -27.58
C GLY A 8 6.23 -15.54 -26.29
N ALA A 9 5.17 -16.34 -26.12
CA ALA A 9 4.33 -16.29 -24.91
C ALA A 9 5.09 -16.76 -23.66
N THR A 10 5.99 -17.74 -23.81
CA THR A 10 6.82 -18.25 -22.71
C THR A 10 7.86 -17.23 -22.26
N ILE A 11 8.43 -16.44 -23.17
CA ILE A 11 9.39 -15.37 -22.84
C ILE A 11 8.69 -14.22 -22.16
N VAL A 12 7.51 -13.81 -22.60
CA VAL A 12 6.70 -12.75 -21.97
C VAL A 12 6.24 -13.17 -20.58
N LEU A 13 5.78 -14.41 -20.39
CA LEU A 13 5.41 -14.98 -19.09
C LEU A 13 6.61 -15.10 -18.13
N ALA A 14 7.78 -15.49 -18.62
CA ALA A 14 9.00 -15.54 -17.80
C ALA A 14 9.45 -14.14 -17.39
N VAL A 15 9.31 -13.16 -18.26
CA VAL A 15 9.61 -11.74 -17.94
C VAL A 15 8.63 -11.22 -16.90
N LEU A 16 7.32 -11.45 -17.01
CA LEU A 16 6.35 -10.99 -15.98
C LEU A 16 6.57 -11.65 -14.62
N ARG A 17 6.86 -12.96 -14.53
CA ARG A 17 7.20 -13.63 -13.27
C ARG A 17 8.44 -13.04 -12.58
N PHE A 18 9.41 -12.58 -13.36
CA PHE A 18 10.61 -11.90 -12.85
C PHE A 18 10.28 -10.49 -12.26
N TRP A 19 9.19 -9.88 -12.72
CA TRP A 19 8.78 -8.52 -12.34
C TRP A 19 8.12 -8.41 -10.96
N ILE A 20 7.41 -9.45 -10.54
CA ILE A 20 6.78 -9.51 -9.22
C ILE A 20 7.82 -9.69 -8.09
N LEU A 21 9.05 -10.13 -8.43
CA LEU A 21 10.08 -10.56 -7.47
C LEU A 21 11.26 -9.59 -7.28
N ILE A 22 11.41 -8.50 -8.06
CA ILE A 22 12.59 -7.61 -7.94
C ILE A 22 12.15 -6.15 -7.83
N LEU A 23 11.96 -5.70 -6.61
CA LEU A 23 12.02 -4.29 -6.22
C LEU A 23 13.16 -4.12 -5.22
N VAL A 24 14.38 -4.04 -5.73
CA VAL A 24 15.50 -3.44 -5.01
C VAL A 24 15.99 -2.27 -5.84
N ALA A 25 15.39 -1.11 -5.63
CA ALA A 25 16.03 0.13 -6.00
C ALA A 25 16.99 0.50 -4.86
N SER A 26 18.28 0.26 -5.05
CA SER A 26 19.30 0.85 -4.20
C SER A 26 19.26 2.36 -4.38
N ALA A 27 18.96 3.11 -3.33
CA ALA A 27 19.07 4.55 -3.32
C ALA A 27 20.52 4.95 -3.63
N ALA A 28 20.74 5.63 -4.75
CA ALA A 28 22.04 6.26 -5.05
C ALA A 28 22.17 7.55 -4.21
N PRO A 29 23.37 7.88 -3.70
CA PRO A 29 23.58 9.12 -2.96
C PRO A 29 23.36 10.33 -3.91
N GLY A 30 22.44 11.20 -3.55
CA GLY A 30 22.09 12.40 -4.31
C GLY A 30 20.68 12.42 -4.92
N GLN A 31 19.76 11.61 -4.39
CA GLN A 31 18.38 11.57 -4.86
C GLN A 31 17.69 12.93 -4.66
N ALA A 32 17.07 13.46 -5.73
CA ALA A 32 16.30 14.69 -5.68
C ALA A 32 15.17 14.56 -4.65
N LEU A 33 14.98 15.59 -3.83
CA LEU A 33 13.86 15.66 -2.89
C LEU A 33 12.74 16.49 -3.51
N TYR A 34 11.51 16.10 -3.24
CA TYR A 34 10.30 16.66 -3.82
C TYR A 34 9.47 17.42 -2.78
N GLU A 35 8.69 18.40 -3.25
CA GLU A 35 7.63 19.04 -2.50
C GLU A 35 6.29 18.63 -3.09
N LEU A 36 5.43 18.03 -2.27
CA LEU A 36 4.07 17.68 -2.63
C LEU A 36 3.11 18.70 -2.05
N SER A 37 2.40 19.42 -2.92
CA SER A 37 1.31 20.32 -2.56
C SER A 37 0.01 19.78 -3.07
N GLY A 38 -1.00 19.70 -2.21
CA GLY A 38 -2.28 19.13 -2.59
C GLY A 38 -3.48 19.92 -2.06
N ARG A 39 -4.64 19.59 -2.64
CA ARG A 39 -5.95 20.06 -2.18
C ARG A 39 -6.89 18.86 -2.09
N ILE A 40 -7.66 18.79 -1.02
CA ILE A 40 -8.78 17.85 -0.94
C ILE A 40 -10.05 18.46 -1.53
N SER A 41 -10.86 17.65 -2.19
CA SER A 41 -12.18 18.03 -2.70
C SER A 41 -13.20 16.98 -2.25
N PRO A 42 -14.29 17.35 -1.55
CA PRO A 42 -14.68 18.71 -1.15
C PRO A 42 -13.72 19.33 -0.14
N GLU A 43 -13.63 20.68 -0.17
CA GLU A 43 -12.78 21.46 0.72
C GLU A 43 -13.19 21.31 2.19
N GLY A 44 -12.26 21.49 3.09
CA GLY A 44 -12.51 21.46 4.53
C GLY A 44 -11.27 21.11 5.35
N LEU A 45 -11.43 21.19 6.66
CA LEU A 45 -10.39 20.78 7.60
C LEU A 45 -10.28 19.26 7.66
N ALA A 46 -9.07 18.77 7.50
CA ALA A 46 -8.74 17.36 7.57
C ALA A 46 -7.33 17.15 8.14
N SER A 47 -7.10 15.99 8.75
CA SER A 47 -5.75 15.49 8.97
C SER A 47 -5.33 14.70 7.75
N VAL A 48 -4.17 15.01 7.20
CA VAL A 48 -3.58 14.31 6.07
C VAL A 48 -2.30 13.65 6.55
N THR A 49 -2.26 12.31 6.46
CA THR A 49 -1.07 11.52 6.80
C THR A 49 -0.53 10.88 5.54
N LEU A 50 0.77 10.96 5.34
CA LEU A 50 1.49 10.35 4.25
C LEU A 50 2.30 9.16 4.80
N PHE A 51 2.00 7.96 4.32
CA PHE A 51 2.74 6.75 4.65
C PHE A 51 3.56 6.29 3.46
N GLY A 52 4.80 5.85 3.68
CA GLY A 52 5.55 5.14 2.66
C GLY A 52 4.86 3.82 2.33
N ALA A 53 4.55 3.56 1.06
CA ALA A 53 3.86 2.32 0.66
C ALA A 53 4.80 1.10 0.72
N THR A 54 6.07 1.29 0.37
CA THR A 54 7.06 0.21 0.26
C THR A 54 8.30 0.39 1.15
N LYS A 55 8.44 1.55 1.80
CA LYS A 55 9.53 1.88 2.74
C LYS A 55 8.96 2.44 4.03
N PRO A 56 9.58 2.17 5.19
CA PRO A 56 9.16 2.77 6.46
C PRO A 56 9.26 4.30 6.42
N PHE A 57 8.12 4.96 6.48
CA PHE A 57 8.00 6.41 6.50
C PHE A 57 6.59 6.82 6.94
N SER A 58 6.48 7.85 7.75
CA SER A 58 5.20 8.45 8.11
C SER A 58 5.38 9.92 8.46
N THR A 59 4.55 10.79 7.92
CA THR A 59 4.45 12.20 8.33
C THR A 59 3.01 12.69 8.20
N SER A 60 2.63 13.70 8.97
CA SER A 60 1.26 14.23 9.01
C SER A 60 1.22 15.74 8.96
N THR A 61 0.15 16.28 8.38
CA THR A 61 -0.15 17.70 8.37
C THR A 61 -1.66 17.93 8.48
N LEU A 62 -2.07 19.16 8.73
CA LEU A 62 -3.46 19.58 8.68
C LEU A 62 -3.71 20.38 7.41
N THR A 63 -4.90 20.27 6.84
CA THR A 63 -5.33 21.15 5.76
C THR A 63 -5.68 22.53 6.30
N ASP A 64 -5.55 23.55 5.46
CA ASP A 64 -6.21 24.85 5.72
C ASP A 64 -7.73 24.78 5.43
N ALA A 65 -8.45 25.88 5.66
CA ALA A 65 -9.91 25.96 5.45
C ALA A 65 -10.32 25.72 3.99
N SER A 66 -9.41 25.91 3.02
CA SER A 66 -9.61 25.63 1.61
C SER A 66 -9.15 24.21 1.19
N GLY A 67 -8.88 23.35 2.17
CA GLY A 67 -8.49 21.97 1.96
C GLY A 67 -7.05 21.79 1.46
N ARG A 68 -6.18 22.81 1.52
CA ARG A 68 -4.80 22.75 1.06
C ARG A 68 -3.88 22.15 2.10
N PHE A 69 -2.92 21.34 1.63
CA PHE A 69 -1.85 20.76 2.46
C PHE A 69 -0.53 20.73 1.68
N SER A 70 0.59 20.54 2.37
CA SER A 70 1.88 20.29 1.72
C SER A 70 2.80 19.43 2.58
N PHE A 71 3.64 18.65 1.90
CA PHE A 71 4.75 17.89 2.45
C PHE A 71 6.02 18.27 1.72
N LYS A 72 7.15 18.33 2.43
CA LYS A 72 8.46 18.72 1.88
C LYS A 72 9.49 17.62 2.11
N LYS A 73 10.55 17.65 1.31
CA LYS A 73 11.71 16.74 1.40
C LYS A 73 11.30 15.26 1.23
N LEU A 74 10.34 14.98 0.35
CA LEU A 74 9.95 13.62 0.01
C LEU A 74 10.96 12.99 -0.94
N GLU A 75 11.30 11.74 -0.76
CA GLU A 75 12.01 10.94 -1.75
C GLU A 75 11.09 10.55 -2.90
N ALA A 76 11.67 10.21 -4.07
CA ALA A 76 10.91 9.57 -5.14
C ALA A 76 10.46 8.17 -4.67
N ALA A 77 9.16 7.98 -4.52
CA ALA A 77 8.55 6.73 -4.06
C ALA A 77 7.02 6.74 -4.23
N THR A 78 6.42 5.59 -4.02
CA THR A 78 4.98 5.42 -3.87
C THR A 78 4.58 5.66 -2.41
N TYR A 79 3.55 6.46 -2.20
CA TYR A 79 3.02 6.79 -0.88
C TYR A 79 1.53 6.50 -0.81
N THR A 80 1.04 6.18 0.38
CA THR A 80 -0.40 6.17 0.70
C THR A 80 -0.76 7.45 1.43
N VAL A 81 -1.64 8.24 0.87
CA VAL A 81 -2.25 9.39 1.53
C VAL A 81 -3.51 8.94 2.27
N ALA A 82 -3.55 9.12 3.58
CA ALA A 82 -4.74 8.93 4.38
C ALA A 82 -5.30 10.30 4.78
N VAL A 83 -6.54 10.56 4.41
CA VAL A 83 -7.26 11.80 4.72
C VAL A 83 -8.35 11.49 5.72
N PHE A 84 -8.24 12.02 6.93
CA PHE A 84 -9.26 11.90 7.94
C PHE A 84 -10.06 13.21 8.06
N GLN A 85 -11.38 13.09 7.88
CA GLN A 85 -12.34 14.19 8.12
C GLN A 85 -13.27 13.83 9.28
N PRO A 86 -13.39 14.70 10.33
CA PRO A 86 -14.32 14.48 11.41
C PRO A 86 -15.75 14.26 10.90
N GLY A 87 -16.44 13.25 11.44
CA GLY A 87 -17.80 12.89 11.05
C GLY A 87 -17.93 12.07 9.76
N ARG A 88 -16.86 11.96 8.93
CA ARG A 88 -16.84 11.12 7.72
C ARG A 88 -15.94 9.90 7.88
N GLY A 89 -14.85 10.02 8.64
CA GLY A 89 -13.86 8.97 8.82
C GLY A 89 -12.61 9.17 7.97
N GLU A 90 -11.94 8.08 7.61
CA GLU A 90 -10.69 8.08 6.87
C GLU A 90 -10.87 7.52 5.46
N ALA A 91 -10.31 8.22 4.47
CA ALA A 91 -10.17 7.75 3.10
C ALA A 91 -8.68 7.60 2.76
N ARG A 92 -8.33 6.59 1.96
CA ARG A 92 -6.95 6.31 1.55
C ARG A 92 -6.85 6.26 0.03
N GLN A 93 -5.74 6.79 -0.49
CA GLN A 93 -5.39 6.76 -1.91
C GLN A 93 -3.89 6.64 -2.07
N THR A 94 -3.44 5.89 -3.07
CA THR A 94 -2.03 5.80 -3.43
C THR A 94 -1.65 6.95 -4.37
N ILE A 95 -0.47 7.51 -4.16
CA ILE A 95 0.12 8.53 -5.01
C ILE A 95 1.57 8.20 -5.33
N GLU A 96 2.00 8.59 -6.51
CA GLU A 96 3.40 8.54 -6.92
C GLU A 96 4.07 9.90 -6.68
N VAL A 97 5.30 9.88 -6.17
CA VAL A 97 6.18 11.03 -6.08
C VAL A 97 7.42 10.71 -6.90
N GLY A 98 7.65 11.44 -7.99
CA GLY A 98 8.75 11.13 -8.89
C GLY A 98 8.95 12.18 -9.99
N PRO A 99 10.03 12.02 -10.78
CA PRO A 99 10.44 13.03 -11.78
C PRO A 99 9.41 13.25 -12.88
N SER A 100 8.65 12.23 -13.29
CA SER A 100 7.65 12.37 -14.36
C SER A 100 6.42 13.20 -13.96
N LEU A 101 6.18 13.37 -12.66
CA LEU A 101 5.04 14.12 -12.12
C LEU A 101 5.43 15.49 -11.60
N ALA A 102 6.73 15.78 -11.45
CA ALA A 102 7.24 16.99 -10.87
C ALA A 102 7.53 18.07 -11.93
N ASP A 103 7.37 19.35 -11.53
CA ASP A 103 7.85 20.49 -12.32
C ASP A 103 9.39 20.63 -12.25
N ALA A 104 9.94 21.62 -12.98
CA ALA A 104 11.37 21.90 -13.01
C ALA A 104 11.97 22.27 -11.63
N HIS A 105 11.13 22.55 -10.64
CA HIS A 105 11.52 22.87 -9.26
C HIS A 105 11.25 21.73 -8.29
N HIS A 106 11.04 20.49 -8.79
CA HIS A 106 10.72 19.29 -8.02
C HIS A 106 9.42 19.42 -7.21
N ARG A 107 8.45 20.20 -7.70
CA ARG A 107 7.15 20.36 -7.05
C ARG A 107 6.09 19.56 -7.77
N ILE A 108 5.29 18.86 -7.00
CA ILE A 108 4.14 18.08 -7.46
C ILE A 108 2.88 18.72 -6.90
N GLN A 109 1.89 18.93 -7.77
CA GLN A 109 0.57 19.44 -7.38
C GLN A 109 -0.49 18.40 -7.71
N LEU A 110 -1.36 18.11 -6.76
CA LEU A 110 -2.45 17.17 -6.96
C LEU A 110 -3.75 17.62 -6.28
N THR A 111 -4.86 17.12 -6.78
CA THR A 111 -6.16 17.23 -6.12
C THR A 111 -6.64 15.84 -5.74
N ILE A 112 -6.92 15.63 -4.45
CA ILE A 112 -7.50 14.40 -3.96
C ILE A 112 -9.01 14.58 -3.92
N THR A 113 -9.72 13.93 -4.85
CA THR A 113 -11.17 13.94 -4.88
C THR A 113 -11.71 12.81 -4.01
N LEU A 114 -12.44 13.17 -2.96
CA LEU A 114 -12.96 12.24 -1.96
C LEU A 114 -14.49 12.13 -2.09
N ARG A 115 -14.96 10.94 -2.47
CA ARG A 115 -16.38 10.60 -2.49
C ARG A 115 -16.80 10.04 -1.13
N ASP A 116 -18.08 10.10 -0.77
CA ASP A 116 -18.55 9.51 0.50
C ASP A 116 -18.25 8.02 0.62
N ALA A 117 -18.27 7.30 -0.51
CA ALA A 117 -17.95 5.87 -0.56
C ALA A 117 -16.47 5.54 -0.31
N ASP A 118 -15.58 6.52 -0.38
CA ASP A 118 -14.14 6.34 -0.17
C ASP A 118 -13.78 6.36 1.33
N PHE A 119 -14.70 6.88 2.18
CA PHE A 119 -14.46 6.98 3.62
C PHE A 119 -14.85 5.70 4.36
N ASP A 120 -14.04 5.35 5.37
CA ASP A 120 -14.41 4.37 6.40
C ASP A 120 -15.01 5.09 7.63
N PRO A 121 -16.34 5.09 7.81
CA PRO A 121 -16.96 5.76 8.96
C PRO A 121 -16.60 5.10 10.29
N ALA A 122 -16.14 3.84 10.27
CA ALA A 122 -15.74 3.15 11.49
C ALA A 122 -14.46 3.76 12.08
N SER A 123 -13.61 4.38 11.24
CA SER A 123 -12.41 5.08 11.71
C SER A 123 -12.74 6.30 12.56
N ASP A 124 -13.81 7.04 12.24
CA ASP A 124 -14.29 8.16 13.05
C ASP A 124 -14.78 7.70 14.43
N ARG A 125 -15.59 6.62 14.47
CA ARG A 125 -16.04 6.05 15.75
C ARG A 125 -14.87 5.54 16.61
N ARG A 126 -13.86 4.90 16.00
CA ARG A 126 -12.66 4.43 16.71
C ARG A 126 -11.87 5.59 17.33
N ARG A 127 -11.72 6.72 16.65
CA ARG A 127 -11.03 7.90 17.20
C ARG A 127 -11.75 8.53 18.40
N HIS A 128 -13.06 8.33 18.51
CA HIS A 128 -13.87 8.85 19.60
C HIS A 128 -14.17 7.82 20.71
N SER A 129 -13.65 6.58 20.57
CA SER A 129 -13.78 5.54 21.57
C SER A 129 -12.41 5.12 22.08
N VAL A 130 -12.20 5.18 23.38
CA VAL A 130 -10.97 4.70 24.02
C VAL A 130 -11.31 3.47 24.85
N THR A 131 -10.64 2.37 24.60
CA THR A 131 -10.83 1.15 25.38
C THR A 131 -10.14 1.23 26.72
N ALA A 132 -10.59 0.43 27.71
CA ALA A 132 -9.91 0.36 29.01
C ALA A 132 -8.44 -0.09 28.88
N ARG A 133 -8.11 -0.88 27.84
CA ARG A 133 -6.74 -1.32 27.54
C ARG A 133 -5.87 -0.16 27.05
N GLU A 134 -6.41 0.70 26.19
CA GLU A 134 -5.72 1.91 25.72
C GLU A 134 -5.50 2.92 26.84
N LEU A 135 -6.49 3.08 27.74
CA LEU A 135 -6.34 3.91 28.93
C LEU A 135 -5.26 3.41 29.90
N ALA A 136 -4.95 2.12 29.88
CA ALA A 136 -3.92 1.49 30.70
C ALA A 136 -2.51 1.57 30.07
N ILE A 137 -2.34 2.21 28.90
CA ILE A 137 -1.02 2.43 28.30
C ILE A 137 -0.30 3.54 29.07
N PRO A 138 0.89 3.27 29.64
CA PRO A 138 1.67 4.28 30.35
C PRO A 138 2.07 5.43 29.42
N GLU A 139 2.15 6.63 29.99
CA GLU A 139 2.57 7.83 29.24
C GLU A 139 3.99 7.68 28.64
N SER A 140 4.89 6.93 29.31
CA SER A 140 6.21 6.61 28.77
C SER A 140 6.12 5.80 27.47
N ALA A 141 5.25 4.79 27.40
CA ALA A 141 5.06 4.01 26.19
C ALA A 141 4.42 4.83 25.04
N LEU A 142 3.52 5.76 25.37
CA LEU A 142 2.97 6.70 24.39
C LEU A 142 4.05 7.65 23.85
N ARG A 143 4.96 8.14 24.71
CA ARG A 143 6.11 8.96 24.28
C ARG A 143 7.02 8.19 23.33
N ASP A 144 7.42 6.98 23.69
CA ASP A 144 8.23 6.12 22.80
C ASP A 144 7.54 5.92 21.45
N TYR A 145 6.22 5.70 21.43
CA TYR A 145 5.49 5.56 20.18
C TYR A 145 5.52 6.85 19.34
N MET A 146 5.39 8.02 19.98
CA MET A 146 5.48 9.32 19.29
C MET A 146 6.91 9.60 18.80
N ASP A 147 7.93 9.25 19.57
CA ASP A 147 9.34 9.36 19.17
C ASP A 147 9.61 8.48 17.97
N ALA A 148 9.11 7.25 17.95
CA ALA A 148 9.20 6.36 16.80
C ALA A 148 8.54 6.95 15.52
N GLN A 149 7.36 7.60 15.64
CA GLN A 149 6.76 8.28 14.49
C GLN A 149 7.65 9.42 13.96
N HIS A 150 8.28 10.16 14.86
CA HIS A 150 9.22 11.23 14.49
C HIS A 150 10.50 10.70 13.82
N ASP A 151 10.99 9.54 14.26
CA ASP A 151 12.14 8.88 13.65
C ASP A 151 11.80 8.32 12.26
N LEU A 152 10.58 7.78 12.07
CA LEU A 152 10.09 7.38 10.74
C LEU A 152 9.99 8.58 9.78
N GLU A 153 9.58 9.75 10.25
CA GLU A 153 9.59 10.98 9.45
C GLU A 153 11.01 11.37 8.99
N LYS A 154 12.03 11.04 9.79
CA LYS A 154 13.45 11.28 9.46
C LYS A 154 14.10 10.12 8.71
N HIS A 155 13.36 9.08 8.38
CA HIS A 155 13.85 7.82 7.81
C HIS A 155 14.86 7.07 8.71
N ASP A 156 14.86 7.33 10.04
CA ASP A 156 15.67 6.59 11.01
C ASP A 156 14.88 5.37 11.51
N VAL A 157 14.89 4.32 10.68
CA VAL A 157 14.13 3.09 10.94
C VAL A 157 14.65 2.37 12.18
N ASP A 158 15.97 2.37 12.39
CA ASP A 158 16.61 1.68 13.53
C ASP A 158 16.23 2.34 14.87
N ALA A 159 16.17 3.67 14.91
CA ALA A 159 15.71 4.40 16.09
C ALA A 159 14.22 4.16 16.33
N ALA A 160 13.39 4.20 15.28
CA ALA A 160 11.97 3.93 15.38
C ALA A 160 11.68 2.53 15.93
N GLU A 161 12.37 1.48 15.43
CA GLU A 161 12.22 0.12 15.96
C GLU A 161 12.56 0.03 17.44
N LYS A 162 13.66 0.65 17.90
CA LYS A 162 14.05 0.66 19.32
C LYS A 162 13.00 1.31 20.21
N HIS A 163 12.48 2.48 19.81
CA HIS A 163 11.42 3.14 20.54
C HIS A 163 10.14 2.29 20.59
N LEU A 164 9.74 1.67 19.47
CA LEU A 164 8.56 0.80 19.43
C LEU A 164 8.75 -0.46 20.28
N GLU A 165 9.92 -1.07 20.24
CA GLU A 165 10.23 -2.24 21.09
C GLU A 165 10.19 -1.89 22.58
N HIS A 166 10.68 -0.71 22.97
CA HIS A 166 10.57 -0.24 24.34
C HIS A 166 9.10 0.05 24.70
N ALA A 167 8.33 0.66 23.81
CA ALA A 167 6.90 0.89 24.01
C ALA A 167 6.13 -0.40 24.31
N VAL A 168 6.38 -1.49 23.54
CA VAL A 168 5.69 -2.78 23.77
C VAL A 168 6.24 -3.56 24.95
N GLN A 169 7.47 -3.29 25.42
CA GLN A 169 7.98 -3.81 26.69
C GLN A 169 7.27 -3.17 27.89
N LEU A 170 7.06 -1.84 27.84
CA LEU A 170 6.33 -1.10 28.87
C LEU A 170 4.83 -1.40 28.85
N ALA A 171 4.26 -1.59 27.68
CA ALA A 171 2.83 -1.82 27.44
C ALA A 171 2.61 -2.94 26.42
N PRO A 172 2.70 -4.23 26.81
CA PRO A 172 2.46 -5.34 25.90
C PRO A 172 1.07 -5.35 25.24
N GLN A 173 0.11 -4.64 25.82
CA GLN A 173 -1.24 -4.44 25.28
C GLN A 173 -1.34 -3.36 24.19
N PHE A 174 -0.25 -2.66 23.86
CA PHE A 174 -0.26 -1.56 22.89
C PHE A 174 -0.31 -2.11 21.44
N ALA A 175 -1.54 -2.42 20.98
CA ALA A 175 -1.79 -2.99 19.66
C ALA A 175 -1.21 -2.13 18.51
N GLY A 176 -1.34 -0.79 18.58
CA GLY A 176 -0.80 0.12 17.57
C GLY A 176 0.72 0.02 17.41
N ALA A 177 1.46 -0.08 18.51
CA ALA A 177 2.93 -0.24 18.47
C ALA A 177 3.33 -1.59 17.83
N TRP A 178 2.63 -2.69 18.16
CA TRP A 178 2.82 -3.98 17.51
C TRP A 178 2.55 -3.93 16.00
N ASN A 179 1.46 -3.24 15.58
CA ASN A 179 1.16 -3.08 14.17
C ASN A 179 2.25 -2.30 13.44
N THR A 180 2.75 -1.21 14.01
CA THR A 180 3.82 -0.41 13.40
C THR A 180 5.11 -1.22 13.27
N LEU A 181 5.51 -1.97 14.30
CA LEU A 181 6.64 -2.92 14.23
C LEU A 181 6.43 -3.96 13.11
N GLY A 182 5.22 -4.50 12.97
CA GLY A 182 4.86 -5.42 11.90
C GLY A 182 5.02 -4.80 10.52
N THR A 183 4.58 -3.56 10.36
CA THR A 183 4.70 -2.80 9.10
C THR A 183 6.15 -2.55 8.74
N ILE A 184 6.99 -2.11 9.68
CA ILE A 184 8.43 -1.94 9.47
C ILE A 184 9.06 -3.27 9.04
N ALA A 185 8.80 -4.35 9.77
CA ALA A 185 9.34 -5.68 9.45
C ALA A 185 8.89 -6.16 8.05
N TYR A 186 7.65 -5.88 7.63
CA TYR A 186 7.19 -6.19 6.28
C TYR A 186 7.95 -5.39 5.22
N GLN A 187 8.07 -4.09 5.40
CA GLN A 187 8.72 -3.18 4.45
C GLN A 187 10.23 -3.40 4.38
N THR A 188 10.85 -3.88 5.47
CA THR A 188 12.25 -4.32 5.50
C THR A 188 12.43 -5.80 5.13
N ARG A 189 11.37 -6.46 4.66
CA ARG A 189 11.34 -7.84 4.15
C ARG A 189 11.63 -8.94 5.19
N HIS A 190 11.47 -8.64 6.46
CA HIS A 190 11.51 -9.62 7.55
C HIS A 190 10.14 -10.27 7.76
N PHE A 191 9.61 -10.95 6.72
CA PHE A 191 8.23 -11.43 6.65
C PHE A 191 7.80 -12.34 7.82
N PRO A 192 8.62 -13.30 8.31
CA PRO A 192 8.24 -14.10 9.49
C PRO A 192 8.09 -13.24 10.76
N LEU A 193 8.92 -12.20 10.91
CA LEU A 193 8.81 -11.26 12.03
C LEU A 193 7.57 -10.37 11.88
N ALA A 194 7.25 -9.92 10.66
CA ALA A 194 6.05 -9.16 10.38
C ALA A 194 4.79 -9.94 10.77
N GLU A 195 4.70 -11.23 10.38
CA GLU A 195 3.60 -12.12 10.77
C GLU A 195 3.45 -12.18 12.29
N LEU A 196 4.56 -12.42 13.01
CA LEU A 196 4.56 -12.49 14.46
C LEU A 196 4.02 -11.19 15.08
N ARG A 197 4.49 -10.03 14.62
CA ARG A 197 4.13 -8.70 15.13
C ARG A 197 2.66 -8.37 14.86
N PHE A 198 2.12 -8.65 13.64
CA PHE A 198 0.70 -8.46 13.34
C PHE A 198 -0.21 -9.39 14.16
N ARG A 199 0.20 -10.64 14.38
CA ARG A 199 -0.54 -11.55 15.29
C ARG A 199 -0.53 -11.04 16.73
N GLN A 200 0.57 -10.46 17.21
CA GLN A 200 0.61 -9.84 18.53
C GLN A 200 -0.33 -8.64 18.61
N SER A 201 -0.38 -7.80 17.58
CA SER A 201 -1.34 -6.70 17.50
C SER A 201 -2.78 -7.18 17.58
N LEU A 202 -3.16 -8.18 16.77
CA LEU A 202 -4.50 -8.78 16.76
C LEU A 202 -4.86 -9.50 18.05
N LYS A 203 -3.88 -10.06 18.78
CA LYS A 203 -4.10 -10.64 20.11
C LYS A 203 -4.51 -9.56 21.12
N GLN A 204 -3.97 -8.36 20.99
CA GLN A 204 -4.31 -7.23 21.87
C GLN A 204 -5.62 -6.55 21.47
N ASP A 205 -5.85 -6.36 20.18
CA ASP A 205 -7.09 -5.84 19.60
C ASP A 205 -7.57 -6.72 18.44
N PRO A 206 -8.43 -7.72 18.70
CA PRO A 206 -8.94 -8.59 17.64
C PRO A 206 -9.81 -7.89 16.58
N ALA A 207 -10.29 -6.68 16.88
CA ALA A 207 -11.11 -5.88 15.96
C ALA A 207 -10.29 -4.88 15.13
N ALA A 208 -8.98 -4.81 15.35
CA ALA A 208 -8.10 -3.90 14.61
C ALA A 208 -8.01 -4.32 13.14
N TYR A 209 -8.42 -3.42 12.26
CA TYR A 209 -8.45 -3.71 10.82
C TYR A 209 -7.07 -3.69 10.18
N GLU A 210 -6.24 -2.71 10.53
CA GLU A 210 -4.93 -2.50 9.92
C GLU A 210 -4.00 -3.74 10.06
N PRO A 211 -3.81 -4.32 11.26
CA PRO A 211 -3.01 -5.53 11.39
C PRO A 211 -3.67 -6.75 10.73
N LEU A 212 -5.02 -6.80 10.62
CA LEU A 212 -5.72 -7.88 9.92
C LEU A 212 -5.38 -7.86 8.42
N VAL A 213 -5.54 -6.73 7.74
CA VAL A 213 -5.24 -6.61 6.32
C VAL A 213 -3.75 -6.80 6.06
N ASN A 214 -2.87 -6.26 6.90
CA ASN A 214 -1.42 -6.45 6.77
C ASN A 214 -0.99 -7.90 6.95
N LEU A 215 -1.59 -8.62 7.91
CA LEU A 215 -1.36 -10.05 8.09
C LEU A 215 -1.72 -10.85 6.84
N GLY A 216 -2.84 -10.53 6.20
CA GLY A 216 -3.24 -11.17 4.95
C GLY A 216 -2.17 -11.08 3.85
N GLY A 217 -1.58 -9.91 3.66
CA GLY A 217 -0.48 -9.71 2.70
C GLY A 217 0.80 -10.47 3.06
N VAL A 218 1.15 -10.52 4.33
CA VAL A 218 2.30 -11.32 4.80
C VAL A 218 2.08 -12.80 4.55
N LEU A 219 0.88 -13.33 4.81
CA LEU A 219 0.56 -14.73 4.61
C LEU A 219 0.64 -15.14 3.13
N VAL A 220 0.20 -14.27 2.20
CA VAL A 220 0.41 -14.49 0.76
C VAL A 220 1.89 -14.54 0.44
N THR A 221 2.68 -13.60 0.95
CA THR A 221 4.14 -13.54 0.72
C THR A 221 4.86 -14.78 1.27
N LEU A 222 4.38 -15.34 2.38
CA LEU A 222 4.92 -16.57 2.99
C LEU A 222 4.33 -17.85 2.40
N HIS A 223 3.51 -17.77 1.34
CA HIS A 223 2.80 -18.89 0.72
C HIS A 223 1.92 -19.72 1.69
N LYS A 224 1.43 -19.11 2.77
CA LYS A 224 0.44 -19.70 3.69
C LYS A 224 -0.97 -19.47 3.15
N LEU A 225 -1.27 -20.03 1.97
CA LEU A 225 -2.39 -19.60 1.13
C LEU A 225 -3.76 -19.88 1.73
N ASP A 226 -3.95 -21.00 2.43
CA ASP A 226 -5.23 -21.33 3.08
C ASP A 226 -5.57 -20.30 4.16
N GLU A 227 -4.60 -19.98 5.01
CA GLU A 227 -4.77 -18.97 6.06
C GLU A 227 -4.89 -17.55 5.48
N ALA A 228 -4.11 -17.25 4.43
CA ALA A 228 -4.23 -15.98 3.69
C ALA A 228 -5.65 -15.79 3.14
N LEU A 229 -6.26 -16.86 2.60
CA LEU A 229 -7.62 -16.81 2.08
C LEU A 229 -8.62 -16.46 3.18
N GLU A 230 -8.57 -17.12 4.33
CA GLU A 230 -9.46 -16.84 5.47
C GLU A 230 -9.32 -15.37 5.94
N VAL A 231 -8.09 -14.92 6.14
CA VAL A 231 -7.79 -13.57 6.63
C VAL A 231 -8.20 -12.50 5.61
N ASN A 232 -7.89 -12.70 4.32
CA ASN A 232 -8.20 -11.72 3.27
C ASN A 232 -9.70 -11.67 2.93
N VAL A 233 -10.41 -12.79 3.02
CA VAL A 233 -11.89 -12.79 2.92
C VAL A 233 -12.48 -12.00 4.08
N HIS A 234 -12.01 -12.21 5.32
CA HIS A 234 -12.49 -11.46 6.48
C HIS A 234 -12.19 -9.96 6.33
N ALA A 235 -10.98 -9.57 5.91
CA ALA A 235 -10.62 -8.18 5.68
C ALA A 235 -11.53 -7.52 4.61
N THR A 236 -11.76 -8.21 3.49
CA THR A 236 -12.62 -7.70 2.41
C THR A 236 -14.10 -7.61 2.83
N MET A 237 -14.59 -8.54 3.65
CA MET A 237 -15.94 -8.46 4.21
C MET A 237 -16.08 -7.30 5.20
N THR A 238 -15.04 -7.01 5.97
CA THR A 238 -15.02 -5.92 6.95
C THR A 238 -15.01 -4.55 6.25
N ARG A 239 -14.19 -4.39 5.20
CA ARG A 239 -14.11 -3.16 4.39
C ARG A 239 -14.14 -3.50 2.90
N PRO A 240 -15.33 -3.64 2.29
CA PRO A 240 -15.46 -4.05 0.88
C PRO A 240 -14.88 -3.05 -0.13
N ASN A 241 -14.73 -1.79 0.27
CA ASN A 241 -14.17 -0.72 -0.56
C ASN A 241 -12.70 -0.40 -0.23
N ASP A 242 -12.00 -1.27 0.48
CA ASP A 242 -10.57 -1.13 0.69
C ASP A 242 -9.78 -1.75 -0.47
N ALA A 243 -8.97 -0.94 -1.16
CA ALA A 243 -8.20 -1.38 -2.33
C ALA A 243 -7.15 -2.44 -1.96
N LEU A 244 -6.50 -2.29 -0.79
CA LEU A 244 -5.50 -3.24 -0.31
C LEU A 244 -6.12 -4.61 -0.03
N ALA A 245 -7.24 -4.66 0.70
CA ALA A 245 -7.93 -5.92 1.01
C ALA A 245 -8.38 -6.64 -0.28
N ASN A 246 -8.99 -5.90 -1.23
CA ASN A 246 -9.37 -6.48 -2.52
C ASN A 246 -8.16 -6.98 -3.31
N SER A 247 -7.07 -6.21 -3.35
CA SER A 247 -5.86 -6.63 -4.04
C SER A 247 -5.26 -7.90 -3.43
N GLN A 248 -5.13 -7.97 -2.12
CA GLN A 248 -4.57 -9.14 -1.43
C GLN A 248 -5.44 -10.39 -1.59
N LEU A 249 -6.76 -10.24 -1.55
CA LEU A 249 -7.68 -11.35 -1.83
C LEU A 249 -7.56 -11.81 -3.29
N GLY A 250 -7.44 -10.87 -4.23
CA GLY A 250 -7.19 -11.16 -5.63
C GLY A 250 -5.86 -11.89 -5.85
N MET A 251 -4.79 -11.44 -5.19
CA MET A 251 -3.48 -12.10 -5.21
C MET A 251 -3.55 -13.51 -4.61
N THR A 252 -4.28 -13.69 -3.50
CA THR A 252 -4.49 -15.01 -2.89
C THR A 252 -5.16 -15.97 -3.88
N TYR A 253 -6.23 -15.54 -4.55
CA TYR A 253 -6.88 -16.36 -5.57
C TYR A 253 -5.99 -16.63 -6.77
N PHE A 254 -5.15 -15.66 -7.17
CA PHE A 254 -4.17 -15.86 -8.22
C PHE A 254 -3.16 -16.96 -7.88
N GLU A 255 -2.58 -16.93 -6.67
CA GLU A 255 -1.64 -17.95 -6.20
C GLU A 255 -2.29 -19.33 -6.06
N LEU A 256 -3.57 -19.40 -5.72
CA LEU A 256 -4.38 -20.62 -5.70
C LEU A 256 -4.79 -21.12 -7.12
N GLY A 257 -4.49 -20.36 -8.19
CA GLY A 257 -4.89 -20.69 -9.55
C GLY A 257 -6.38 -20.44 -9.86
N LEU A 258 -7.11 -19.79 -8.96
CA LEU A 258 -8.54 -19.49 -9.10
C LEU A 258 -8.74 -18.16 -9.85
N PHE A 259 -8.35 -18.14 -11.14
CA PHE A 259 -8.19 -16.92 -11.93
C PHE A 259 -9.46 -16.09 -12.11
N ASP A 260 -10.64 -16.69 -12.18
CA ASP A 260 -11.90 -15.92 -12.28
C ASP A 260 -12.18 -15.11 -11.03
N SER A 261 -11.94 -15.71 -9.86
CA SER A 261 -12.03 -15.02 -8.58
C SER A 261 -10.94 -13.94 -8.44
N ALA A 262 -9.71 -14.25 -8.87
CA ALA A 262 -8.61 -13.29 -8.88
C ALA A 262 -8.96 -12.04 -9.70
N VAL A 263 -9.44 -12.22 -10.94
CA VAL A 263 -9.86 -11.10 -11.81
C VAL A 263 -10.90 -10.22 -11.11
N LYS A 264 -11.93 -10.81 -10.51
CA LYS A 264 -12.99 -10.06 -9.82
C LYS A 264 -12.43 -9.09 -8.78
N TYR A 265 -11.54 -9.57 -7.90
CA TYR A 265 -11.05 -8.77 -6.79
C TYR A 265 -9.89 -7.84 -7.21
N LEU A 266 -9.03 -8.24 -8.16
CA LEU A 266 -7.99 -7.38 -8.71
C LEU A 266 -8.59 -6.20 -9.51
N GLU A 267 -9.65 -6.44 -10.32
CA GLU A 267 -10.40 -5.39 -11.00
C GLU A 267 -11.06 -4.43 -10.00
N ARG A 268 -11.59 -4.97 -8.89
CA ARG A 268 -12.14 -4.12 -7.83
C ARG A 268 -11.07 -3.23 -7.19
N ALA A 269 -9.90 -3.78 -6.88
CA ALA A 269 -8.77 -3.01 -6.35
C ALA A 269 -8.35 -1.89 -7.30
N ARG A 270 -8.19 -2.22 -8.60
CA ARG A 270 -7.85 -1.26 -9.65
C ARG A 270 -8.87 -0.13 -9.79
N GLN A 271 -10.17 -0.43 -9.67
CA GLN A 271 -11.24 0.56 -9.71
C GLN A 271 -11.25 1.48 -8.49
N LEU A 272 -10.91 0.96 -7.33
CA LEU A 272 -10.87 1.70 -6.07
C LEU A 272 -9.66 2.64 -6.01
N ASP A 273 -8.50 2.14 -6.40
CA ASP A 273 -7.23 2.87 -6.41
C ASP A 273 -6.37 2.42 -7.60
N PRO A 274 -6.46 3.11 -8.75
CA PRO A 274 -5.74 2.71 -9.97
C PRO A 274 -4.22 2.77 -9.84
N ALA A 275 -3.68 3.61 -8.94
CA ALA A 275 -2.25 3.73 -8.68
C ALA A 275 -1.80 2.87 -7.49
N HIS A 276 -2.62 1.90 -7.04
CA HIS A 276 -2.35 1.13 -5.84
C HIS A 276 -1.00 0.40 -5.90
N PHE A 277 -0.20 0.57 -4.84
CA PHE A 277 1.19 0.07 -4.73
C PHE A 277 1.35 -1.46 -4.84
N SER A 278 0.27 -2.23 -4.70
CA SER A 278 0.28 -3.68 -4.92
C SER A 278 0.20 -4.07 -6.41
N HIS A 279 0.03 -3.09 -7.29
CA HIS A 279 0.01 -3.24 -8.74
C HIS A 279 -0.96 -4.32 -9.25
N PRO A 280 -2.27 -4.25 -8.95
CA PRO A 280 -3.24 -5.28 -9.35
C PRO A 280 -3.28 -5.50 -10.87
N GLN A 281 -2.94 -4.47 -11.67
CA GLN A 281 -2.86 -4.56 -13.11
C GLN A 281 -1.82 -5.58 -13.60
N LEU A 282 -0.71 -5.77 -12.89
CA LEU A 282 0.31 -6.74 -13.30
C LEU A 282 -0.20 -8.18 -13.19
N TYR A 283 -0.96 -8.49 -12.15
CA TYR A 283 -1.61 -9.80 -11.99
C TYR A 283 -2.72 -10.00 -13.04
N LEU A 284 -3.53 -8.97 -13.30
CA LEU A 284 -4.55 -9.01 -14.37
C LEU A 284 -3.92 -9.27 -15.74
N ALA A 285 -2.85 -8.56 -16.07
CA ALA A 285 -2.13 -8.76 -17.33
C ALA A 285 -1.58 -10.19 -17.45
N GLU A 286 -1.02 -10.75 -16.37
CA GLU A 286 -0.57 -12.15 -16.38
C GLU A 286 -1.72 -13.13 -16.58
N ILE A 287 -2.88 -12.92 -15.95
CA ILE A 287 -4.05 -13.79 -16.16
C ILE A 287 -4.50 -13.73 -17.62
N HIS A 288 -4.60 -12.53 -18.22
CA HIS A 288 -4.97 -12.37 -19.63
C HIS A 288 -3.97 -13.05 -20.58
N LEU A 289 -2.67 -12.94 -20.29
CA LEU A 289 -1.64 -13.64 -21.07
C LEU A 289 -1.76 -15.17 -20.98
N ARG A 290 -2.03 -15.72 -19.81
CA ARG A 290 -2.28 -17.17 -19.62
C ARG A 290 -3.51 -17.65 -20.36
N ARG A 291 -4.50 -16.79 -20.58
CA ARG A 291 -5.71 -17.05 -21.36
C ARG A 291 -5.53 -16.83 -22.87
N GLY A 292 -4.37 -16.30 -23.31
CA GLY A 292 -4.14 -15.93 -24.71
C GLY A 292 -4.79 -14.61 -25.12
N GLU A 293 -5.32 -13.85 -24.18
CA GLU A 293 -6.04 -12.58 -24.37
C GLU A 293 -5.05 -11.41 -24.47
N LYS A 294 -4.20 -11.42 -25.52
CA LYS A 294 -3.08 -10.47 -25.67
C LYS A 294 -3.50 -9.00 -25.68
N ALA A 295 -4.62 -8.68 -26.36
CA ALA A 295 -5.11 -7.31 -26.47
C ALA A 295 -5.52 -6.75 -25.08
N GLU A 296 -6.18 -7.57 -24.26
CA GLU A 296 -6.57 -7.20 -22.89
C GLU A 296 -5.34 -7.02 -21.99
N ALA A 297 -4.37 -7.93 -22.08
CA ALA A 297 -3.10 -7.78 -21.36
C ALA A 297 -2.39 -6.48 -21.72
N ALA A 298 -2.30 -6.13 -23.00
CA ALA A 298 -1.69 -4.89 -23.46
C ALA A 298 -2.43 -3.65 -22.88
N ARG A 299 -3.77 -3.66 -22.89
CA ARG A 299 -4.59 -2.57 -22.36
C ARG A 299 -4.38 -2.36 -20.86
N VAL A 300 -4.33 -3.45 -20.09
CA VAL A 300 -4.10 -3.39 -18.65
C VAL A 300 -2.69 -2.92 -18.31
N LEU A 301 -1.68 -3.31 -19.09
CA LEU A 301 -0.31 -2.81 -18.93
C LEU A 301 -0.16 -1.33 -19.28
N GLU A 302 -0.92 -0.83 -20.26
CA GLU A 302 -0.98 0.60 -20.57
C GLU A 302 -1.60 1.41 -19.43
N ASP A 303 -2.72 0.93 -18.89
CA ASP A 303 -3.35 1.51 -17.71
C ASP A 303 -2.35 1.56 -16.52
N PHE A 304 -1.60 0.50 -16.30
CA PHE A 304 -0.54 0.47 -15.30
C PHE A 304 0.49 1.58 -15.52
N LEU A 305 1.06 1.68 -16.72
CA LEU A 305 2.09 2.68 -17.03
C LEU A 305 1.58 4.13 -16.99
N GLN A 306 0.28 4.34 -17.20
CA GLN A 306 -0.35 5.65 -17.05
C GLN A 306 -0.33 6.12 -15.59
N HIS A 307 -0.50 5.19 -14.64
CA HIS A 307 -0.53 5.48 -13.21
C HIS A 307 0.84 5.34 -12.52
N HIS A 308 1.80 4.63 -13.17
CA HIS A 308 3.16 4.40 -12.68
C HIS A 308 4.20 4.79 -13.74
N PRO A 309 4.29 6.10 -14.13
CA PRO A 309 5.16 6.53 -15.24
C PRO A 309 6.65 6.33 -14.95
N ASP A 310 7.04 6.39 -13.67
CA ASP A 310 8.42 6.23 -13.21
C ASP A 310 8.77 4.77 -12.81
N TYR A 311 7.92 3.80 -13.21
CA TYR A 311 8.19 2.39 -12.93
C TYR A 311 9.53 1.95 -13.56
N PRO A 312 10.43 1.30 -12.81
CA PRO A 312 11.81 1.06 -13.27
C PRO A 312 11.95 0.35 -14.62
N GLN A 313 10.96 -0.49 -14.98
CA GLN A 313 10.95 -1.25 -16.22
C GLN A 313 9.94 -0.71 -17.26
N ALA A 314 9.47 0.54 -17.11
CA ALA A 314 8.46 1.12 -17.99
C ALA A 314 8.82 1.00 -19.49
N GLU A 315 10.07 1.24 -19.87
CA GLU A 315 10.53 1.18 -21.27
C GLU A 315 10.46 -0.26 -21.84
N ILE A 316 10.81 -1.26 -21.04
CA ILE A 316 10.69 -2.67 -21.46
C ILE A 316 9.21 -3.01 -21.62
N MET A 317 8.37 -2.58 -20.68
CA MET A 317 6.93 -2.83 -20.72
C MET A 317 6.27 -2.17 -21.95
N ARG A 318 6.65 -0.95 -22.32
CA ARG A 318 6.16 -0.30 -23.55
C ARG A 318 6.49 -1.12 -24.80
N ARG A 319 7.69 -1.69 -24.89
CA ARG A 319 8.06 -2.58 -26.02
C ARG A 319 7.21 -3.85 -26.04
N ASN A 320 7.03 -4.50 -24.89
CA ASN A 320 6.20 -5.70 -24.78
C ASN A 320 4.74 -5.43 -25.18
N ILE A 321 4.19 -4.28 -24.81
CA ILE A 321 2.83 -3.86 -25.21
C ILE A 321 2.71 -3.78 -26.74
N VAL A 322 3.71 -3.22 -27.43
CA VAL A 322 3.70 -3.17 -28.92
C VAL A 322 3.71 -4.57 -29.52
N GLU A 323 4.51 -5.49 -28.98
CA GLU A 323 4.54 -6.89 -29.43
C GLU A 323 3.22 -7.63 -29.18
N LEU A 324 2.54 -7.37 -28.06
CA LEU A 324 1.25 -7.99 -27.74
C LEU A 324 0.11 -7.55 -28.69
N ARG A 325 0.26 -6.41 -29.36
CA ARG A 325 -0.74 -5.87 -30.30
C ARG A 325 -0.54 -6.36 -31.73
N GLN A 326 0.55 -7.06 -32.01
CA GLN A 326 0.84 -7.72 -33.30
C GLN A 326 0.28 -9.16 -33.32
#